data_07314307e481ce48a3ba8d1de960fbf0
#
_entry.id   07314307e481ce48a3ba8d1de960fbf0
#
_cell.length_a   1.000
_cell.length_b   1.000
_cell.length_c   1.000
_cell.angle_alpha   90.00
_cell.angle_beta   90.00
_cell.angle_gamma   90.00
#
_symmetry.space_group_name_H-M   'P 1'
#
loop_
_entity.id
_entity.type
_entity.pdbx_description
1 polymer ?
#
loop_
_entity_poly.entity_id
_entity_poly.type
_entity_poly.pdbx_seq_one_letter_code
_entity_poly.pdbx_strand_id
1 'polypeptide(L)'
;MSQNVLLVLRGTLEGHNGWVTSLATSSNNPDILLSGSRDKSLIVWSLTRDDTNYGVPRKSLKGHSHIVQDCAISHDGAYAISGSWDKTLRVWDLKTGVSKDRFVGHTGDVLSVSFSPDNRQIVSAGRDRTIKIWNTIGECKYTITDKGHEDWVSTVRFNPATKDEEEPSPNANTIISAGWDKKVKVWDLDTCTLKADHLGHTGYVSTITISPDGSLCASAGKDGSILLWDLTSSTALYTLPAGDEVHAVCFSPNRYWLCAATSSSIKVFDLEKRVLIDELKTQTTSEDGKEPEALSLTWSADGQNLFAGYTDNVIRVWQIMQSS
;
A
#
# COMPACT_ATOMS: atom_id res chain seq x y z
N MET A 1 33.87 0.25 -5.67
CA MET A 1 33.12 -0.29 -6.82
C MET A 1 31.68 -0.40 -6.37
N SER A 2 30.77 0.39 -6.93
CA SER A 2 29.33 0.26 -6.64
C SER A 2 28.86 -1.05 -7.25
N GLN A 3 28.45 -2.01 -6.42
CA GLN A 3 27.76 -3.20 -6.93
C GLN A 3 26.50 -2.71 -7.65
N ASN A 4 26.41 -2.96 -8.94
CA ASN A 4 25.17 -2.76 -9.69
C ASN A 4 24.19 -3.82 -9.19
N VAL A 5 23.28 -3.41 -8.32
CA VAL A 5 22.18 -4.26 -7.87
C VAL A 5 21.09 -4.12 -8.91
N LEU A 6 20.71 -5.22 -9.51
CA LEU A 6 19.68 -5.26 -10.55
C LEU A 6 18.49 -6.05 -10.04
N LEU A 7 17.26 -5.56 -10.28
CA LEU A 7 16.05 -6.35 -10.06
C LEU A 7 15.70 -7.11 -11.35
N VAL A 8 15.51 -8.42 -11.22
CA VAL A 8 15.13 -9.29 -12.34
C VAL A 8 13.80 -9.98 -12.07
N LEU A 9 13.04 -10.21 -13.13
CA LEU A 9 11.80 -10.96 -13.05
C LEU A 9 12.10 -12.41 -12.66
N ARG A 10 11.56 -12.84 -11.51
CA ARG A 10 11.79 -14.17 -10.95
C ARG A 10 10.66 -15.13 -11.27
N GLY A 11 9.44 -14.64 -11.32
CA GLY A 11 8.26 -15.46 -11.57
C GLY A 11 6.96 -14.67 -11.57
N THR A 12 5.88 -15.38 -11.83
CA THR A 12 4.52 -14.85 -11.86
C THR A 12 3.61 -15.66 -10.97
N LEU A 13 2.58 -15.00 -10.40
CA LEU A 13 1.49 -15.64 -9.67
C LEU A 13 0.20 -15.35 -10.41
N GLU A 14 -0.46 -16.41 -10.86
CA GLU A 14 -1.69 -16.35 -11.66
C GLU A 14 -2.85 -16.98 -10.90
N GLY A 15 -4.02 -16.34 -10.93
CA GLY A 15 -5.22 -16.84 -10.22
C GLY A 15 -6.35 -15.85 -10.12
N HIS A 16 -6.11 -14.54 -10.26
CA HIS A 16 -7.15 -13.53 -10.35
C HIS A 16 -7.75 -13.45 -11.77
N ASN A 17 -9.05 -13.10 -11.84
CA ASN A 17 -9.76 -12.83 -13.07
C ASN A 17 -10.06 -11.35 -13.28
N GLY A 18 -9.34 -10.47 -12.65
CA GLY A 18 -9.45 -9.03 -12.73
C GLY A 18 -8.16 -8.37 -12.23
N TRP A 19 -7.98 -7.10 -12.52
CA TRP A 19 -6.79 -6.33 -12.15
C TRP A 19 -6.44 -6.50 -10.68
N VAL A 20 -5.16 -6.67 -10.39
CA VAL A 20 -4.66 -6.79 -9.01
C VAL A 20 -4.45 -5.38 -8.44
N THR A 21 -5.39 -4.96 -7.60
CA THR A 21 -5.49 -3.58 -7.08
C THR A 21 -4.65 -3.33 -5.85
N SER A 22 -4.39 -4.38 -5.07
CA SER A 22 -3.65 -4.25 -3.80
C SER A 22 -2.87 -5.53 -3.48
N LEU A 23 -1.76 -5.34 -2.78
CA LEU A 23 -0.88 -6.40 -2.28
C LEU A 23 -0.50 -6.09 -0.83
N ALA A 24 -0.42 -7.12 0.00
CA ALA A 24 0.06 -6.99 1.37
C ALA A 24 0.90 -8.21 1.78
N THR A 25 1.97 -7.94 2.52
CA THR A 25 2.87 -8.92 3.12
C THR A 25 2.84 -8.81 4.64
N SER A 26 3.32 -9.81 5.34
CA SER A 26 3.45 -9.81 6.80
C SER A 26 4.89 -10.05 7.20
N SER A 27 5.40 -9.29 8.15
CA SER A 27 6.74 -9.50 8.73
C SER A 27 6.81 -10.78 9.55
N ASN A 28 5.72 -11.14 10.24
CA ASN A 28 5.67 -12.32 11.11
C ASN A 28 5.36 -13.62 10.35
N ASN A 29 4.86 -13.51 9.12
CA ASN A 29 4.62 -14.66 8.25
C ASN A 29 5.10 -14.37 6.83
N PRO A 30 6.43 -14.47 6.59
CA PRO A 30 7.04 -14.04 5.32
C PRO A 30 6.68 -14.92 4.11
N ASP A 31 6.07 -16.08 4.34
CA ASP A 31 5.66 -17.00 3.28
C ASP A 31 4.22 -16.76 2.80
N ILE A 32 3.56 -15.71 3.31
CA ILE A 32 2.22 -15.31 2.89
C ILE A 32 2.27 -14.00 2.13
N LEU A 33 1.61 -13.99 0.97
CA LEU A 33 1.23 -12.79 0.25
C LEU A 33 -0.30 -12.75 0.17
N LEU A 34 -0.89 -11.58 0.35
CA LEU A 34 -2.31 -11.33 0.14
C LEU A 34 -2.47 -10.40 -1.05
N SER A 35 -3.40 -10.70 -1.93
CA SER A 35 -3.77 -9.83 -3.05
C SER A 35 -5.25 -9.55 -3.08
N GLY A 36 -5.63 -8.32 -3.39
CA GLY A 36 -7.00 -7.89 -3.68
C GLY A 36 -7.17 -7.57 -5.17
N SER A 37 -8.39 -7.75 -5.70
CA SER A 37 -8.62 -7.62 -7.13
C SER A 37 -9.97 -7.01 -7.50
N ARG A 38 -10.04 -6.51 -8.74
CA ARG A 38 -11.28 -6.11 -9.39
C ARG A 38 -12.26 -7.27 -9.60
N ASP A 39 -11.82 -8.52 -9.51
CA ASP A 39 -12.68 -9.69 -9.53
C ASP A 39 -13.52 -9.89 -8.25
N LYS A 40 -13.47 -8.94 -7.32
CA LYS A 40 -14.21 -8.88 -6.04
C LYS A 40 -13.71 -9.88 -4.99
N SER A 41 -12.59 -10.51 -5.24
CA SER A 41 -11.98 -11.50 -4.33
C SER A 41 -10.63 -11.05 -3.81
N LEU A 42 -10.19 -11.70 -2.73
CA LEU A 42 -8.80 -11.70 -2.33
C LEU A 42 -8.25 -13.12 -2.47
N ILE A 43 -6.95 -13.24 -2.71
CA ILE A 43 -6.25 -14.52 -2.73
C ILE A 43 -5.13 -14.48 -1.71
N VAL A 44 -5.07 -15.52 -0.88
CA VAL A 44 -3.95 -15.81 0.01
C VAL A 44 -3.01 -16.75 -0.74
N TRP A 45 -1.80 -16.31 -0.98
CA TRP A 45 -0.76 -17.08 -1.64
C TRP A 45 0.19 -17.67 -0.62
N SER A 46 0.66 -18.90 -0.86
CA SER A 46 1.78 -19.49 -0.16
C SER A 46 3.01 -19.39 -1.07
N LEU A 47 4.02 -18.66 -0.61
CA LEU A 47 5.27 -18.47 -1.36
C LEU A 47 6.16 -19.69 -1.14
N THR A 48 6.45 -20.42 -2.22
CA THR A 48 7.33 -21.58 -2.22
C THR A 48 8.78 -21.18 -2.50
N ARG A 49 8.95 -20.06 -3.21
CA ARG A 49 10.26 -19.52 -3.64
C ARG A 49 11.03 -20.45 -4.57
N ASP A 50 10.34 -21.43 -5.17
CA ASP A 50 10.93 -22.35 -6.12
C ASP A 50 11.20 -21.67 -7.46
N ASP A 51 12.18 -22.19 -8.21
CA ASP A 51 12.57 -21.64 -9.51
C ASP A 51 11.50 -21.75 -10.60
N THR A 52 10.66 -22.78 -10.50
CA THR A 52 9.60 -23.07 -11.47
C THR A 52 8.23 -22.53 -11.07
N ASN A 53 8.00 -22.39 -9.75
CA ASN A 53 6.72 -21.93 -9.24
C ASN A 53 6.97 -21.15 -7.94
N TYR A 54 7.01 -19.83 -8.03
CA TYR A 54 7.35 -18.95 -6.90
C TYR A 54 6.32 -18.98 -5.77
N GLY A 55 5.06 -19.28 -6.07
CA GLY A 55 4.00 -19.40 -5.08
C GLY A 55 2.71 -19.96 -5.67
N VAL A 56 1.87 -20.49 -4.81
CA VAL A 56 0.61 -21.12 -5.17
C VAL A 56 -0.56 -20.44 -4.46
N PRO A 57 -1.73 -20.32 -5.12
CA PRO A 57 -2.93 -19.80 -4.47
C PRO A 57 -3.41 -20.80 -3.41
N ARG A 58 -3.41 -20.38 -2.16
CA ARG A 58 -3.82 -21.24 -1.04
C ARG A 58 -5.32 -21.14 -0.76
N LYS A 59 -5.87 -19.93 -0.79
CA LYS A 59 -7.28 -19.65 -0.49
C LYS A 59 -7.77 -18.46 -1.30
N SER A 60 -9.01 -18.57 -1.77
CA SER A 60 -9.76 -17.44 -2.35
C SER A 60 -10.81 -16.97 -1.35
N LEU A 61 -10.72 -15.70 -0.93
CA LEU A 61 -11.61 -15.07 0.03
C LEU A 61 -12.70 -14.33 -0.76
N LYS A 62 -13.91 -14.83 -0.70
CA LYS A 62 -15.06 -14.30 -1.43
C LYS A 62 -16.11 -13.76 -0.47
N GLY A 63 -16.72 -12.62 -0.79
CA GLY A 63 -17.77 -12.02 0.04
C GLY A 63 -18.06 -10.57 -0.30
N HIS A 64 -17.12 -9.83 -0.88
CA HIS A 64 -17.39 -8.50 -1.42
C HIS A 64 -18.28 -8.57 -2.66
N SER A 65 -19.20 -7.61 -2.78
CA SER A 65 -20.11 -7.52 -3.94
C SER A 65 -19.56 -6.64 -5.07
N HIS A 66 -18.47 -5.91 -4.81
CA HIS A 66 -17.80 -5.04 -5.78
C HIS A 66 -16.28 -5.15 -5.66
N ILE A 67 -15.54 -4.42 -6.50
CA ILE A 67 -14.07 -4.35 -6.54
C ILE A 67 -13.48 -4.27 -5.14
N VAL A 68 -12.50 -5.09 -4.85
CA VAL A 68 -11.62 -4.91 -3.69
C VAL A 68 -10.53 -3.92 -4.08
N GLN A 69 -10.48 -2.76 -3.40
CA GLN A 69 -9.57 -1.69 -3.76
C GLN A 69 -8.26 -1.75 -2.97
N ASP A 70 -8.34 -2.06 -1.67
CA ASP A 70 -7.17 -2.12 -0.80
C ASP A 70 -7.29 -3.28 0.19
N CYS A 71 -6.16 -3.82 0.64
CA CYS A 71 -6.08 -4.85 1.65
C CYS A 71 -4.83 -4.69 2.52
N ALA A 72 -4.91 -5.16 3.75
CA ALA A 72 -3.79 -5.20 4.67
C ALA A 72 -3.82 -6.48 5.49
N ILE A 73 -2.65 -6.94 5.95
CA ILE A 73 -2.50 -8.05 6.89
C ILE A 73 -2.21 -7.46 8.27
N SER A 74 -2.79 -8.04 9.32
CA SER A 74 -2.48 -7.67 10.70
C SER A 74 -1.02 -7.97 11.04
N HIS A 75 -0.44 -7.23 11.98
CA HIS A 75 0.97 -7.38 12.33
C HIS A 75 1.32 -8.81 12.77
N ASP A 76 0.42 -9.50 13.46
CA ASP A 76 0.57 -10.91 13.88
C ASP A 76 0.40 -11.93 12.73
N GLY A 77 0.01 -11.48 11.53
CA GLY A 77 -0.21 -12.33 10.36
C GLY A 77 -1.43 -13.26 10.45
N ALA A 78 -2.31 -13.08 11.44
CA ALA A 78 -3.46 -13.95 11.66
C ALA A 78 -4.71 -13.51 10.89
N TYR A 79 -4.87 -12.20 10.68
CA TYR A 79 -6.04 -11.61 10.06
C TYR A 79 -5.66 -10.73 8.87
N ALA A 80 -6.63 -10.53 8.00
CA ALA A 80 -6.55 -9.53 6.95
C ALA A 80 -7.77 -8.62 7.00
N ILE A 81 -7.60 -7.39 6.50
CA ILE A 81 -8.70 -6.47 6.24
C ILE A 81 -8.73 -6.10 4.77
N SER A 82 -9.92 -5.89 4.24
CA SER A 82 -10.13 -5.41 2.88
C SER A 82 -11.15 -4.29 2.82
N GLY A 83 -10.91 -3.32 1.96
CA GLY A 83 -11.84 -2.24 1.62
C GLY A 83 -12.33 -2.38 0.18
N SER A 84 -13.62 -2.15 -0.04
CA SER A 84 -14.26 -2.38 -1.32
C SER A 84 -15.16 -1.23 -1.77
N TRP A 85 -15.37 -1.16 -3.07
CA TRP A 85 -16.36 -0.29 -3.69
C TRP A 85 -17.81 -0.66 -3.33
N ASP A 86 -18.02 -1.77 -2.63
CA ASP A 86 -19.31 -2.08 -2.00
C ASP A 86 -19.59 -1.26 -0.73
N LYS A 87 -18.74 -0.26 -0.42
CA LYS A 87 -18.83 0.67 0.72
C LYS A 87 -18.56 0.02 2.08
N THR A 88 -18.02 -1.19 2.08
CA THR A 88 -17.77 -1.95 3.31
C THR A 88 -16.31 -2.36 3.44
N LEU A 89 -15.92 -2.62 4.69
CA LEU A 89 -14.71 -3.35 5.00
C LEU A 89 -15.08 -4.77 5.43
N ARG A 90 -14.14 -5.70 5.28
CA ARG A 90 -14.27 -7.07 5.80
C ARG A 90 -12.98 -7.50 6.49
N VAL A 91 -13.15 -8.14 7.63
CA VAL A 91 -12.06 -8.82 8.34
C VAL A 91 -12.13 -10.31 8.03
N TRP A 92 -10.97 -10.87 7.71
CA TRP A 92 -10.81 -12.26 7.30
C TRP A 92 -9.84 -12.96 8.22
N ASP A 93 -10.18 -14.17 8.64
CA ASP A 93 -9.26 -15.08 9.31
C ASP A 93 -8.43 -15.80 8.23
N LEU A 94 -7.13 -15.54 8.18
CA LEU A 94 -6.25 -16.10 7.14
C LEU A 94 -6.03 -17.61 7.28
N LYS A 95 -6.18 -18.15 8.51
CA LYS A 95 -6.06 -19.58 8.77
C LYS A 95 -7.26 -20.35 8.22
N THR A 96 -8.47 -19.83 8.39
CA THR A 96 -9.71 -20.50 7.96
C THR A 96 -10.17 -20.04 6.58
N GLY A 97 -9.87 -18.79 6.19
CA GLY A 97 -10.36 -18.14 4.97
C GLY A 97 -11.78 -17.58 5.11
N VAL A 98 -12.31 -17.52 6.33
CA VAL A 98 -13.68 -17.07 6.59
C VAL A 98 -13.71 -15.58 6.91
N SER A 99 -14.72 -14.87 6.38
CA SER A 99 -15.02 -13.50 6.79
C SER A 99 -15.56 -13.51 8.21
N LYS A 100 -14.83 -12.89 9.14
CA LYS A 100 -15.25 -12.77 10.56
C LYS A 100 -16.32 -11.72 10.71
N ASP A 101 -16.03 -10.51 10.20
CA ASP A 101 -16.88 -9.35 10.37
C ASP A 101 -16.97 -8.52 9.09
N ARG A 102 -18.06 -7.76 8.98
CA ARG A 102 -18.32 -6.79 7.93
C ARG A 102 -18.61 -5.44 8.55
N PHE A 103 -17.80 -4.44 8.23
CA PHE A 103 -17.92 -3.08 8.76
C PHE A 103 -18.74 -2.23 7.81
N VAL A 104 -19.81 -1.64 8.31
CA VAL A 104 -20.73 -0.81 7.54
C VAL A 104 -20.76 0.58 8.15
N GLY A 105 -20.65 1.62 7.32
CA GLY A 105 -20.68 3.00 7.78
C GLY A 105 -20.17 4.01 6.77
N HIS A 106 -19.35 3.62 5.79
CA HIS A 106 -19.03 4.48 4.65
C HIS A 106 -20.26 4.64 3.74
N THR A 107 -20.45 5.85 3.22
CA THR A 107 -21.54 6.17 2.26
C THR A 107 -21.07 6.12 0.82
N GLY A 108 -19.74 6.14 0.60
CA GLY A 108 -19.06 5.97 -0.69
C GLY A 108 -18.14 4.77 -0.70
N ASP A 109 -17.52 4.50 -1.85
CA ASP A 109 -16.58 3.40 -2.03
C ASP A 109 -15.41 3.54 -1.08
N VAL A 110 -15.00 2.43 -0.42
CA VAL A 110 -13.80 2.39 0.42
C VAL A 110 -12.59 2.21 -0.49
N LEU A 111 -11.65 3.15 -0.43
CA LEU A 111 -10.49 3.20 -1.30
C LEU A 111 -9.21 2.73 -0.60
N SER A 112 -9.13 2.83 0.73
CA SER A 112 -7.93 2.46 1.46
C SER A 112 -8.24 1.97 2.86
N VAL A 113 -7.44 1.02 3.35
CA VAL A 113 -7.54 0.43 4.70
C VAL A 113 -6.15 0.19 5.28
N SER A 114 -6.03 0.28 6.60
CA SER A 114 -4.78 -0.03 7.30
C SER A 114 -5.07 -0.52 8.72
N PHE A 115 -4.24 -1.44 9.23
CA PHE A 115 -4.20 -1.81 10.65
C PHE A 115 -3.27 -0.87 11.42
N SER A 116 -3.61 -0.61 12.69
CA SER A 116 -2.65 -0.02 13.62
C SER A 116 -1.53 -1.01 13.96
N PRO A 117 -0.32 -0.52 14.32
CA PRO A 117 0.81 -1.38 14.68
C PRO A 117 0.51 -2.37 15.82
N ASP A 118 -0.37 -1.99 16.75
CA ASP A 118 -0.81 -2.81 17.88
C ASP A 118 -1.99 -3.74 17.56
N ASN A 119 -2.48 -3.77 16.33
CA ASN A 119 -3.64 -4.53 15.84
C ASN A 119 -4.97 -4.20 16.54
N ARG A 120 -5.07 -3.10 17.30
CA ARG A 120 -6.30 -2.76 18.05
C ARG A 120 -7.27 -1.89 17.28
N GLN A 121 -6.75 -1.17 16.29
CA GLN A 121 -7.54 -0.22 15.50
C GLN A 121 -7.38 -0.50 14.01
N ILE A 122 -8.37 -0.06 13.28
CA ILE A 122 -8.41 -0.10 11.82
C ILE A 122 -8.78 1.30 11.34
N VAL A 123 -8.10 1.79 10.32
CA VAL A 123 -8.48 3.03 9.65
C VAL A 123 -8.92 2.73 8.24
N SER A 124 -9.92 3.47 7.76
CA SER A 124 -10.38 3.42 6.37
C SER A 124 -10.67 4.80 5.83
N ALA A 125 -10.55 4.92 4.53
CA ALA A 125 -10.83 6.15 3.80
C ALA A 125 -11.54 5.84 2.47
N GLY A 126 -12.31 6.79 1.96
CA GLY A 126 -13.11 6.53 0.77
C GLY A 126 -13.59 7.73 -0.01
N ARG A 127 -14.44 7.44 -0.99
CA ARG A 127 -15.06 8.45 -1.88
C ARG A 127 -16.07 9.34 -1.17
N ASP A 128 -16.51 8.98 0.03
CA ASP A 128 -17.35 9.84 0.86
C ASP A 128 -16.58 10.99 1.54
N ARG A 129 -15.30 11.14 1.23
CA ARG A 129 -14.39 12.18 1.77
C ARG A 129 -14.14 12.06 3.27
N THR A 130 -14.49 10.91 3.87
CA THR A 130 -14.30 10.66 5.29
C THR A 130 -13.19 9.68 5.55
N ILE A 131 -12.56 9.84 6.72
CA ILE A 131 -11.66 8.85 7.31
C ILE A 131 -12.39 8.32 8.55
N LYS A 132 -12.47 7.00 8.68
CA LYS A 132 -13.12 6.35 9.81
C LYS A 132 -12.15 5.48 10.58
N ILE A 133 -12.25 5.54 11.89
CA ILE A 133 -11.47 4.74 12.83
C ILE A 133 -12.40 3.73 13.47
N TRP A 134 -12.00 2.46 13.39
CA TRP A 134 -12.78 1.32 13.84
C TRP A 134 -12.01 0.53 14.89
N ASN A 135 -12.74 -0.14 15.77
CA ASN A 135 -12.18 -1.24 16.54
C ASN A 135 -12.22 -2.55 15.73
N THR A 136 -11.59 -3.60 16.24
CA THR A 136 -11.49 -4.90 15.55
C THR A 136 -12.80 -5.69 15.48
N ILE A 137 -13.85 -5.28 16.18
CA ILE A 137 -15.20 -5.87 16.17
C ILE A 137 -16.18 -5.11 15.27
N GLY A 138 -15.71 -4.16 14.48
CA GLY A 138 -16.52 -3.48 13.46
C GLY A 138 -17.28 -2.25 13.93
N GLU A 139 -17.05 -1.75 15.13
CA GLU A 139 -17.66 -0.50 15.58
C GLU A 139 -16.84 0.70 15.12
N CYS A 140 -17.50 1.64 14.45
CA CYS A 140 -16.90 2.93 14.10
C CYS A 140 -16.78 3.78 15.37
N LYS A 141 -15.55 4.01 15.82
CA LYS A 141 -15.26 4.80 17.02
C LYS A 141 -15.22 6.29 16.72
N TYR A 142 -14.71 6.66 15.56
CA TYR A 142 -14.60 8.05 15.16
C TYR A 142 -14.70 8.22 13.64
N THR A 143 -15.23 9.35 13.21
CA THR A 143 -15.23 9.79 11.82
C THR A 143 -14.63 11.18 11.76
N ILE A 144 -13.51 11.31 11.05
CA ILE A 144 -12.84 12.59 10.86
C ILE A 144 -13.62 13.39 9.81
N THR A 145 -14.20 14.51 10.24
CA THR A 145 -14.96 15.44 9.41
C THR A 145 -14.44 16.87 9.55
N ASP A 146 -13.98 17.23 10.75
CA ASP A 146 -13.40 18.56 11.00
C ASP A 146 -12.05 18.70 10.32
N LYS A 147 -11.87 19.78 9.54
CA LYS A 147 -10.69 20.00 8.70
C LYS A 147 -10.35 18.83 7.76
N GLY A 148 -11.36 17.99 7.46
CA GLY A 148 -11.25 16.82 6.60
C GLY A 148 -10.79 17.15 5.18
N HIS A 149 -10.71 16.11 4.35
CA HIS A 149 -10.45 16.26 2.92
C HIS A 149 -11.67 16.86 2.21
N GLU A 150 -11.39 17.71 1.23
CA GLU A 150 -12.43 18.39 0.42
C GLU A 150 -12.93 17.51 -0.74
N ASP A 151 -12.16 16.47 -1.10
CA ASP A 151 -12.47 15.50 -2.15
C ASP A 151 -12.18 14.07 -1.69
N TRP A 152 -12.26 13.08 -2.59
CA TRP A 152 -12.05 11.67 -2.29
C TRP A 152 -10.73 11.45 -1.58
N VAL A 153 -10.75 10.64 -0.51
CA VAL A 153 -9.55 10.21 0.20
C VAL A 153 -9.09 8.90 -0.41
N SER A 154 -8.05 8.97 -1.25
CA SER A 154 -7.54 7.84 -2.01
C SER A 154 -6.77 6.85 -1.16
N THR A 155 -6.09 7.34 -0.11
CA THR A 155 -5.18 6.52 0.68
C THR A 155 -5.09 7.00 2.12
N VAL A 156 -4.95 6.05 3.05
CA VAL A 156 -4.70 6.29 4.47
C VAL A 156 -3.80 5.19 5.03
N ARG A 157 -2.82 5.54 5.86
CA ARG A 157 -1.91 4.60 6.50
C ARG A 157 -1.67 5.00 7.96
N PHE A 158 -1.56 3.99 8.85
CA PHE A 158 -1.00 4.20 10.17
C PHE A 158 0.51 4.43 10.08
N ASN A 159 1.03 5.30 10.94
CA ASN A 159 2.46 5.37 11.15
C ASN A 159 2.92 4.10 11.87
N PRO A 160 3.96 3.41 11.40
CA PRO A 160 4.47 2.19 12.03
C PRO A 160 5.16 2.42 13.38
N ALA A 161 5.56 3.67 13.69
CA ALA A 161 6.19 4.01 14.96
C ALA A 161 5.26 3.71 16.16
N THR A 162 5.77 3.00 17.15
CA THR A 162 5.03 2.61 18.36
C THR A 162 5.38 3.51 19.54
N LYS A 163 4.48 3.57 20.54
CA LYS A 163 4.71 4.29 21.80
C LYS A 163 5.53 3.48 22.82
N ASP A 164 5.76 2.21 22.55
CA ASP A 164 6.36 1.25 23.49
C ASP A 164 7.90 1.28 23.50
N GLU A 165 8.52 2.18 22.74
CA GLU A 165 9.96 2.41 22.77
C GLU A 165 10.35 3.30 23.97
N GLU A 166 11.57 3.15 24.48
CA GLU A 166 12.11 3.94 25.61
C GLU A 166 12.04 5.45 25.32
N GLU A 167 12.13 5.84 24.04
CA GLU A 167 11.86 7.19 23.54
C GLU A 167 10.77 7.13 22.47
N PRO A 168 9.48 7.33 22.82
CA PRO A 168 8.40 7.26 21.86
C PRO A 168 8.56 8.32 20.77
N SER A 169 8.48 7.87 19.51
CA SER A 169 8.53 8.77 18.36
C SER A 169 7.43 9.85 18.46
N PRO A 170 7.73 11.12 18.16
CA PRO A 170 6.74 12.19 18.14
C PRO A 170 5.58 11.94 17.15
N ASN A 171 5.76 10.98 16.26
CA ASN A 171 4.77 10.57 15.27
C ASN A 171 4.06 9.25 15.63
N ALA A 172 4.35 8.67 16.80
CA ALA A 172 3.62 7.51 17.29
C ALA A 172 2.13 7.85 17.39
N ASN A 173 1.26 6.89 17.07
CA ASN A 173 -0.18 7.03 17.07
C ASN A 173 -0.73 8.13 16.13
N THR A 174 -0.10 8.28 14.97
CA THR A 174 -0.59 9.14 13.89
C THR A 174 -1.03 8.34 12.69
N ILE A 175 -1.94 8.91 11.90
CA ILE A 175 -2.27 8.42 10.57
C ILE A 175 -1.98 9.50 9.55
N ILE A 176 -1.61 9.07 8.37
CA ILE A 176 -1.38 9.94 7.22
C ILE A 176 -2.41 9.59 6.14
N SER A 177 -3.04 10.60 5.58
CA SER A 177 -4.02 10.46 4.50
C SER A 177 -3.70 11.38 3.35
N ALA A 178 -4.11 10.99 2.15
CA ALA A 178 -4.01 11.84 0.98
C ALA A 178 -5.19 11.61 0.04
N GLY A 179 -5.47 12.58 -0.82
CA GLY A 179 -6.66 12.53 -1.63
C GLY A 179 -6.62 13.32 -2.93
N TRP A 180 -7.78 13.38 -3.54
CA TRP A 180 -8.01 14.10 -4.80
C TRP A 180 -7.98 15.60 -4.63
N ASP A 181 -8.09 16.11 -3.41
CA ASP A 181 -7.87 17.50 -3.05
C ASP A 181 -6.39 17.93 -3.10
N LYS A 182 -5.47 17.04 -3.54
CA LYS A 182 -4.02 17.26 -3.70
C LYS A 182 -3.27 17.50 -2.39
N LYS A 183 -3.89 17.21 -1.27
CA LYS A 183 -3.34 17.43 0.08
C LYS A 183 -2.88 16.10 0.68
N VAL A 184 -1.82 16.18 1.49
CA VAL A 184 -1.39 15.11 2.38
C VAL A 184 -1.56 15.62 3.80
N LYS A 185 -2.35 14.92 4.61
CA LYS A 185 -2.72 15.33 5.96
C LYS A 185 -2.22 14.33 6.99
N VAL A 186 -1.67 14.85 8.08
CA VAL A 186 -1.24 14.06 9.23
C VAL A 186 -2.20 14.32 10.39
N TRP A 187 -2.71 13.25 10.98
CA TRP A 187 -3.70 13.29 12.05
C TRP A 187 -3.15 12.65 13.32
N ASP A 188 -3.37 13.31 14.42
CA ASP A 188 -3.12 12.77 15.76
C ASP A 188 -4.34 11.96 16.21
N LEU A 189 -4.14 10.70 16.57
CA LEU A 189 -5.25 9.82 16.97
C LEU A 189 -5.64 9.93 18.44
N ASP A 190 -4.77 10.46 19.29
CA ASP A 190 -5.10 10.67 20.70
C ASP A 190 -6.14 11.80 20.85
N THR A 191 -6.01 12.83 20.02
CA THR A 191 -6.90 13.99 20.00
C THR A 191 -7.90 13.97 18.84
N CYS A 192 -7.73 13.07 17.87
CA CYS A 192 -8.46 13.02 16.60
C CYS A 192 -8.46 14.36 15.83
N THR A 193 -7.33 15.10 15.89
CA THR A 193 -7.18 16.42 15.27
C THR A 193 -6.13 16.43 14.17
N LEU A 194 -6.25 17.39 13.26
CA LEU A 194 -5.25 17.63 12.22
C LEU A 194 -3.96 18.17 12.85
N LYS A 195 -2.84 17.43 12.67
CA LYS A 195 -1.50 17.80 13.12
C LYS A 195 -0.75 18.62 12.08
N ALA A 196 -0.83 18.22 10.80
CA ALA A 196 -0.18 18.91 9.70
C ALA A 196 -0.97 18.76 8.39
N ASP A 197 -0.90 19.80 7.54
CA ASP A 197 -1.47 19.83 6.19
C ASP A 197 -0.35 20.17 5.20
N HIS A 198 0.04 19.20 4.39
CA HIS A 198 1.15 19.30 3.44
C HIS A 198 0.61 19.64 2.05
N LEU A 199 1.08 20.74 1.50
CA LEU A 199 0.74 21.25 0.18
C LEU A 199 1.94 21.15 -0.76
N GLY A 200 1.72 20.77 -2.01
CA GLY A 200 2.80 20.68 -3.01
C GLY A 200 2.43 19.94 -4.28
N HIS A 201 1.50 18.98 -4.21
CA HIS A 201 1.01 18.28 -5.40
C HIS A 201 0.17 19.19 -6.30
N THR A 202 0.37 19.08 -7.62
CA THR A 202 -0.41 19.79 -8.63
C THR A 202 -1.55 18.97 -9.20
N GLY A 203 -1.48 17.62 -9.07
CA GLY A 203 -2.52 16.65 -9.40
C GLY A 203 -3.04 15.93 -8.16
N TYR A 204 -4.08 15.10 -8.32
CA TYR A 204 -4.57 14.27 -7.21
C TYR A 204 -3.49 13.28 -6.73
N VAL A 205 -3.49 13.01 -5.44
CA VAL A 205 -2.60 12.00 -4.84
C VAL A 205 -3.32 10.66 -4.85
N SER A 206 -2.70 9.65 -5.47
CA SER A 206 -3.25 8.29 -5.54
C SER A 206 -2.78 7.41 -4.41
N THR A 207 -1.56 7.63 -3.93
CA THR A 207 -0.86 6.70 -3.03
C THR A 207 0.05 7.42 -2.06
N ILE A 208 0.16 6.87 -0.85
CA ILE A 208 1.20 7.22 0.13
C ILE A 208 1.84 5.96 0.70
N THR A 209 3.07 6.10 1.15
CA THR A 209 3.77 5.09 1.95
C THR A 209 4.57 5.78 3.04
N ILE A 210 4.78 5.09 4.15
CA ILE A 210 5.55 5.60 5.30
C ILE A 210 6.78 4.74 5.44
N SER A 211 7.92 5.36 5.77
CA SER A 211 9.17 4.63 6.01
C SER A 211 9.03 3.68 7.21
N PRO A 212 9.78 2.56 7.24
CA PRO A 212 9.68 1.58 8.33
C PRO A 212 9.92 2.15 9.73
N ASP A 213 10.74 3.20 9.83
CA ASP A 213 11.02 3.93 11.08
C ASP A 213 9.97 5.00 11.44
N GLY A 214 8.99 5.24 10.57
CA GLY A 214 7.93 6.21 10.78
C GLY A 214 8.34 7.69 10.68
N SER A 215 9.56 7.98 10.22
CA SER A 215 10.08 9.36 10.11
C SER A 215 9.70 10.06 8.82
N LEU A 216 9.58 9.30 7.72
CA LEU A 216 9.33 9.83 6.38
C LEU A 216 8.00 9.34 5.81
N CYS A 217 7.39 10.19 4.99
CA CYS A 217 6.28 9.84 4.13
C CYS A 217 6.62 10.15 2.67
N ALA A 218 6.28 9.25 1.77
CA ALA A 218 6.31 9.50 0.34
C ALA A 218 4.88 9.53 -0.21
N SER A 219 4.54 10.56 -0.98
CA SER A 219 3.24 10.71 -1.64
C SER A 219 3.43 10.88 -3.13
N ALA A 220 2.53 10.33 -3.94
CA ALA A 220 2.58 10.40 -5.39
C ALA A 220 1.20 10.27 -6.03
N GLY A 221 1.10 10.69 -7.30
CA GLY A 221 -0.17 10.60 -8.02
C GLY A 221 -0.10 11.06 -9.47
N LYS A 222 -1.15 11.77 -9.88
CA LYS A 222 -1.40 12.17 -11.27
C LYS A 222 -0.36 13.14 -11.84
N ASP A 223 0.28 13.93 -10.98
CA ASP A 223 1.27 14.92 -11.43
C ASP A 223 2.62 14.30 -11.82
N GLY A 224 2.78 12.99 -11.70
CA GLY A 224 4.02 12.30 -12.06
C GLY A 224 5.20 12.65 -11.15
N SER A 225 4.93 13.17 -9.98
CA SER A 225 5.93 13.57 -8.99
C SER A 225 5.77 12.76 -7.72
N ILE A 226 6.90 12.39 -7.10
CA ILE A 226 6.93 11.77 -5.79
C ILE A 226 7.49 12.81 -4.82
N LEU A 227 6.70 13.22 -3.84
CA LEU A 227 7.13 14.16 -2.80
C LEU A 227 7.47 13.40 -1.53
N LEU A 228 8.64 13.68 -0.98
CA LEU A 228 9.06 13.17 0.31
C LEU A 228 8.89 14.23 1.39
N TRP A 229 8.32 13.79 2.50
CA TRP A 229 7.98 14.62 3.66
C TRP A 229 8.66 14.08 4.91
N ASP A 230 9.26 14.97 5.69
CA ASP A 230 9.68 14.67 7.06
C ASP A 230 8.45 14.86 7.97
N LEU A 231 8.02 13.77 8.59
CA LEU A 231 6.85 13.77 9.47
C LEU A 231 7.15 14.43 10.83
N THR A 232 8.40 14.50 11.24
CA THR A 232 8.80 15.10 12.52
C THR A 232 8.79 16.63 12.43
N SER A 233 9.42 17.17 11.39
CA SER A 233 9.46 18.62 11.15
C SER A 233 8.24 19.13 10.38
N SER A 234 7.43 18.22 9.84
CA SER A 234 6.27 18.52 8.97
C SER A 234 6.67 19.35 7.72
N THR A 235 7.84 19.08 7.14
CA THR A 235 8.38 19.81 5.99
C THR A 235 8.57 18.92 4.77
N ALA A 236 8.45 19.53 3.58
CA ALA A 236 8.85 18.86 2.34
C ALA A 236 10.38 18.77 2.27
N LEU A 237 10.91 17.58 1.98
CA LEU A 237 12.35 17.37 1.82
C LEU A 237 12.79 17.62 0.38
N TYR A 238 12.27 16.85 -0.55
CA TYR A 238 12.56 16.97 -1.99
C TYR A 238 11.53 16.22 -2.83
N THR A 239 11.60 16.44 -4.13
CA THR A 239 10.73 15.82 -5.13
C THR A 239 11.56 14.93 -6.05
N LEU A 240 11.07 13.72 -6.32
CA LEU A 240 11.62 12.81 -7.32
C LEU A 240 10.68 12.79 -8.54
N PRO A 241 11.21 13.03 -9.77
CA PRO A 241 10.40 12.97 -10.97
C PRO A 241 10.13 11.51 -11.35
N ALA A 242 8.88 11.08 -11.30
CA ALA A 242 8.48 9.78 -11.84
C ALA A 242 8.19 9.84 -13.35
N GLY A 243 7.82 11.02 -13.86
CA GLY A 243 7.61 11.26 -15.30
C GLY A 243 6.21 10.93 -15.80
N ASP A 244 5.56 9.92 -15.23
CA ASP A 244 4.20 9.47 -15.52
C ASP A 244 3.34 9.41 -14.27
N GLU A 245 2.03 9.24 -14.46
CA GLU A 245 1.10 9.00 -13.35
C GLU A 245 1.57 7.82 -12.49
N VAL A 246 1.60 8.04 -11.17
CA VAL A 246 2.03 7.04 -10.20
C VAL A 246 0.82 6.39 -9.56
N HIS A 247 0.74 5.06 -9.62
CA HIS A 247 -0.35 4.28 -9.06
C HIS A 247 -0.07 3.77 -7.64
N ALA A 248 1.17 3.37 -7.37
CA ALA A 248 1.60 2.87 -6.07
C ALA A 248 3.05 3.24 -5.77
N VAL A 249 3.34 3.45 -4.48
CA VAL A 249 4.70 3.63 -3.97
C VAL A 249 4.94 2.74 -2.76
N CYS A 250 6.16 2.26 -2.58
CA CYS A 250 6.55 1.51 -1.39
C CYS A 250 8.03 1.71 -1.03
N PHE A 251 8.32 1.90 0.25
CA PHE A 251 9.69 1.88 0.78
C PHE A 251 10.21 0.45 0.86
N SER A 252 11.49 0.27 0.58
CA SER A 252 12.19 -0.97 0.89
C SER A 252 12.35 -1.10 2.42
N PRO A 253 12.16 -2.31 3.01
CA PRO A 253 12.24 -2.47 4.46
C PRO A 253 13.67 -2.39 5.00
N ASN A 254 14.70 -2.62 4.19
CA ASN A 254 16.10 -2.74 4.63
C ASN A 254 17.10 -1.90 3.81
N ARG A 255 16.62 -1.11 2.85
CA ARG A 255 17.45 -0.24 1.99
C ARG A 255 16.80 1.13 1.88
N TYR A 256 17.61 2.16 1.66
CA TYR A 256 17.11 3.51 1.38
C TYR A 256 16.58 3.65 -0.05
N TRP A 257 15.67 2.74 -0.41
CA TRP A 257 15.04 2.70 -1.74
C TRP A 257 13.54 2.96 -1.65
N LEU A 258 13.07 3.64 -2.68
CA LEU A 258 11.64 3.85 -2.92
C LEU A 258 11.30 3.31 -4.30
N CYS A 259 10.31 2.43 -4.37
CA CYS A 259 9.77 1.94 -5.63
C CYS A 259 8.46 2.65 -5.94
N ALA A 260 8.28 3.01 -7.22
CA ALA A 260 7.09 3.65 -7.73
C ALA A 260 6.57 2.92 -8.97
N ALA A 261 5.34 2.43 -8.92
CA ALA A 261 4.63 1.91 -10.07
C ALA A 261 4.02 3.07 -10.86
N THR A 262 4.45 3.24 -12.10
CA THR A 262 3.91 4.23 -13.02
C THR A 262 3.11 3.56 -14.13
N SER A 263 2.43 4.34 -14.95
CA SER A 263 1.68 3.83 -16.10
C SER A 263 2.56 3.08 -17.11
N SER A 264 3.88 3.35 -17.15
CA SER A 264 4.79 2.75 -18.12
C SER A 264 5.76 1.72 -17.55
N SER A 265 6.09 1.79 -16.25
CA SER A 265 7.14 0.97 -15.66
C SER A 265 7.11 1.04 -14.12
N ILE A 266 7.92 0.21 -13.47
CA ILE A 266 8.23 0.37 -12.05
C ILE A 266 9.61 1.02 -11.95
N LYS A 267 9.69 2.16 -11.26
CA LYS A 267 10.93 2.92 -11.07
C LYS A 267 11.46 2.71 -9.66
N VAL A 268 12.75 2.47 -9.54
CA VAL A 268 13.44 2.28 -8.26
C VAL A 268 14.39 3.45 -8.03
N PHE A 269 14.18 4.18 -6.95
CA PHE A 269 14.96 5.34 -6.58
C PHE A 269 15.85 5.06 -5.37
N ASP A 270 17.10 5.49 -5.44
CA ASP A 270 17.99 5.60 -4.29
C ASP A 270 17.74 6.96 -3.61
N LEU A 271 17.29 6.92 -2.35
CA LEU A 271 16.91 8.11 -1.61
C LEU A 271 18.10 8.89 -1.07
N GLU A 272 19.24 8.24 -0.80
CA GLU A 272 20.48 8.93 -0.37
C GLU A 272 21.06 9.74 -1.53
N LYS A 273 21.15 9.13 -2.69
CA LYS A 273 21.71 9.77 -3.91
C LYS A 273 20.68 10.62 -4.65
N ARG A 274 19.37 10.40 -4.38
CA ARG A 274 18.24 11.05 -5.06
C ARG A 274 18.22 10.81 -6.57
N VAL A 275 18.55 9.58 -6.99
CA VAL A 275 18.63 9.20 -8.38
C VAL A 275 17.79 7.96 -8.68
N LEU A 276 17.35 7.83 -9.92
CA LEU A 276 16.78 6.60 -10.45
C LEU A 276 17.92 5.58 -10.63
N ILE A 277 17.78 4.39 -10.04
CA ILE A 277 18.80 3.33 -10.11
C ILE A 277 18.36 2.17 -11.01
N ASP A 278 17.07 1.93 -11.17
CA ASP A 278 16.55 0.87 -12.01
C ASP A 278 15.14 1.21 -12.53
N GLU A 279 14.80 0.63 -13.70
CA GLU A 279 13.48 0.75 -14.33
C GLU A 279 13.02 -0.62 -14.83
N LEU A 280 11.99 -1.17 -14.18
CA LEU A 280 11.48 -2.50 -14.46
C LEU A 280 10.34 -2.41 -15.47
N LYS A 281 10.52 -3.02 -16.64
CA LYS A 281 9.51 -3.11 -17.70
C LYS A 281 9.08 -4.54 -17.93
N THR A 282 7.81 -4.72 -18.20
CA THR A 282 7.26 -6.02 -18.60
C THR A 282 7.54 -6.22 -20.10
N GLN A 283 7.96 -7.43 -20.48
CA GLN A 283 8.19 -7.78 -21.88
C GLN A 283 6.93 -8.33 -22.58
N THR A 284 5.82 -8.46 -21.83
CA THR A 284 4.57 -9.01 -22.33
C THR A 284 3.65 -7.89 -22.76
N THR A 285 3.22 -7.91 -24.01
CA THR A 285 2.10 -7.09 -24.49
C THR A 285 0.81 -7.88 -24.32
N SER A 286 -0.28 -7.24 -23.84
CA SER A 286 -1.61 -7.82 -23.83
C SER A 286 -2.11 -8.08 -25.28
N GLU A 287 -3.18 -8.88 -25.43
CA GLU A 287 -3.82 -9.14 -26.74
C GLU A 287 -4.23 -7.83 -27.44
N ASP A 288 -4.47 -6.76 -26.70
CA ASP A 288 -4.81 -5.42 -27.20
C ASP A 288 -3.57 -4.57 -27.57
N GLY A 289 -2.37 -5.12 -27.51
CA GLY A 289 -1.13 -4.40 -27.82
C GLY A 289 -0.70 -3.36 -26.78
N LYS A 290 -1.34 -3.33 -25.60
CA LYS A 290 -0.94 -2.47 -24.47
C LYS A 290 -0.06 -3.22 -23.49
N GLU A 291 0.96 -2.53 -22.99
CA GLU A 291 1.75 -3.05 -21.88
C GLU A 291 0.91 -3.05 -20.58
N PRO A 292 0.99 -4.11 -19.75
CA PRO A 292 0.27 -4.15 -18.49
C PRO A 292 0.85 -3.14 -17.51
N GLU A 293 -0.02 -2.36 -16.88
CA GLU A 293 0.35 -1.36 -15.87
C GLU A 293 0.41 -1.98 -14.49
N ALA A 294 1.44 -1.64 -13.70
CA ALA A 294 1.52 -2.01 -12.29
C ALA A 294 0.63 -1.07 -11.46
N LEU A 295 -0.28 -1.65 -10.67
CA LEU A 295 -1.23 -0.89 -9.85
C LEU A 295 -0.92 -0.97 -8.35
N SER A 296 -0.20 -1.98 -7.93
CA SER A 296 0.11 -2.21 -6.51
C SER A 296 1.51 -2.76 -6.33
N LEU A 297 2.18 -2.35 -5.27
CA LEU A 297 3.54 -2.74 -4.92
C LEU A 297 3.62 -3.13 -3.45
N THR A 298 4.39 -4.16 -3.14
CA THR A 298 4.82 -4.46 -1.77
C THR A 298 6.13 -5.23 -1.78
N TRP A 299 6.98 -5.01 -0.77
CA TRP A 299 8.19 -5.78 -0.56
C TRP A 299 7.93 -7.03 0.29
N SER A 300 8.72 -8.07 0.05
CA SER A 300 8.84 -9.16 1.03
C SER A 300 9.47 -8.64 2.32
N ALA A 301 9.19 -9.28 3.45
CA ALA A 301 9.69 -8.86 4.76
C ALA A 301 11.23 -8.84 4.83
N ASP A 302 11.90 -9.73 4.09
CA ASP A 302 13.37 -9.80 3.97
C ASP A 302 13.95 -8.74 3.01
N GLY A 303 13.09 -7.98 2.30
CA GLY A 303 13.49 -6.96 1.34
C GLY A 303 14.25 -7.50 0.13
N GLN A 304 14.14 -8.79 -0.20
CA GLN A 304 14.80 -9.39 -1.36
C GLN A 304 13.91 -9.43 -2.59
N ASN A 305 12.59 -9.41 -2.40
CA ASN A 305 11.63 -9.52 -3.49
C ASN A 305 10.61 -8.39 -3.45
N LEU A 306 10.37 -7.80 -4.61
CA LEU A 306 9.31 -6.82 -4.84
C LEU A 306 8.17 -7.52 -5.58
N PHE A 307 6.98 -7.50 -4.99
CA PHE A 307 5.76 -7.99 -5.61
C PHE A 307 5.03 -6.82 -6.26
N ALA A 308 4.58 -7.01 -7.49
CA ALA A 308 3.83 -6.02 -8.24
C ALA A 308 2.57 -6.64 -8.86
N GLY A 309 1.41 -6.05 -8.59
CA GLY A 309 0.13 -6.47 -9.14
C GLY A 309 -0.24 -5.62 -10.35
N TYR A 310 -0.70 -6.27 -11.42
CA TYR A 310 -0.87 -5.66 -12.73
C TYR A 310 -2.31 -5.70 -13.25
N THR A 311 -2.54 -4.92 -14.31
CA THR A 311 -3.82 -4.84 -15.03
C THR A 311 -4.13 -6.08 -15.89
N ASP A 312 -3.15 -6.95 -16.14
CA ASP A 312 -3.32 -8.25 -16.81
C ASP A 312 -3.69 -9.38 -15.84
N ASN A 313 -4.09 -9.05 -14.61
CA ASN A 313 -4.53 -9.98 -13.56
C ASN A 313 -3.39 -10.81 -12.93
N VAL A 314 -2.15 -10.52 -13.28
CA VAL A 314 -0.95 -11.26 -12.85
C VAL A 314 -0.20 -10.47 -11.78
N ILE A 315 0.37 -11.19 -10.83
CA ILE A 315 1.36 -10.63 -9.89
C ILE A 315 2.73 -11.06 -10.39
N ARG A 316 3.64 -10.10 -10.58
CA ARG A 316 5.04 -10.37 -10.93
C ARG A 316 5.94 -10.20 -9.73
N VAL A 317 6.91 -11.10 -9.64
CA VAL A 317 7.90 -11.13 -8.57
C VAL A 317 9.25 -10.70 -9.12
N TRP A 318 9.77 -9.60 -8.61
CA TRP A 318 11.06 -9.04 -8.98
C TRP A 318 12.05 -9.30 -7.84
N GLN A 319 13.15 -9.97 -8.13
CA GLN A 319 14.16 -10.34 -7.14
C GLN A 319 15.42 -9.50 -7.34
N ILE A 320 16.00 -9.07 -6.21
CA ILE A 320 17.32 -8.42 -6.21
C ILE A 320 18.38 -9.46 -6.49
N MET A 321 19.14 -9.26 -7.59
CA MET A 321 20.30 -10.06 -7.91
C MET A 321 21.55 -9.21 -7.68
N GLN A 322 22.51 -9.74 -6.92
CA GLN A 322 23.83 -9.12 -6.84
C GLN A 322 24.60 -9.52 -8.11
N SER A 323 25.06 -8.55 -8.89
CA SER A 323 26.03 -8.83 -9.95
C SER A 323 27.31 -9.38 -9.31
N SER A 324 27.64 -10.61 -9.66
CA SER A 324 28.90 -11.26 -9.27
C SER A 324 30.13 -10.51 -9.79
#